data_f9c48c1beba48c14a0a1a701ffa436f9
#
_entry.id   f9c48c1beba48c14a0a1a701ffa436f9
#
_cell.length_a   1.000
_cell.length_b   1.000
_cell.length_c   1.000
_cell.angle_alpha   90.00
_cell.angle_beta   90.00
_cell.angle_gamma   90.00
#
_symmetry.space_group_name_H-M   'P 1'
#
loop_
_entity.id
_entity.type
_entity.pdbx_description
1 polymer ?
#
loop_
_entity_poly.entity_id
_entity_poly.type
_entity_poly.pdbx_seq_one_letter_code
_entity_poly.pdbx_strand_id
1 'polypeptide(L)'
;MRLPIVKHLSNFIEKNDSDYIVETLEVFEDLIDARGIKEEELDVIGELISNMEGALEVEKLIEQGMSQKEALNSFMKRVMSVGK
;
A
#
# COMPACT_ATOMS: atom_id res chain seq x y z
N MET A 1 -3.16 -8.25 0.74
CA MET A 1 -1.91 -7.51 1.03
C MET A 1 -0.76 -8.49 1.15
N ARG A 2 0.34 -8.22 0.49
CA ARG A 2 1.48 -9.12 0.50
C ARG A 2 2.75 -8.36 0.79
N LEU A 3 3.54 -8.86 1.73
CA LEU A 3 4.77 -8.21 2.17
C LEU A 3 5.74 -7.88 1.03
N PRO A 4 6.01 -8.79 0.06
CA PRO A 4 6.93 -8.45 -1.02
C PRO A 4 6.47 -7.25 -1.84
N ILE A 5 5.17 -7.09 -2.02
CA ILE A 5 4.62 -5.97 -2.79
C ILE A 5 4.72 -4.68 -1.98
N VAL A 6 4.37 -4.74 -0.69
CA VAL A 6 4.49 -3.58 0.19
C VAL A 6 5.96 -3.12 0.26
N LYS A 7 6.89 -4.07 0.36
CA LYS A 7 8.31 -3.75 0.39
C LYS A 7 8.77 -3.10 -0.91
N HIS A 8 8.31 -3.62 -2.05
CA HIS A 8 8.68 -3.05 -3.35
C HIS A 8 8.19 -1.60 -3.45
N LEU A 9 6.94 -1.36 -3.04
CA LEU A 9 6.38 -0.01 -3.06
C LEU A 9 7.11 0.91 -2.09
N SER A 10 7.49 0.40 -0.93
CA SER A 10 8.29 1.17 0.03
C SER A 10 9.61 1.59 -0.60
N ASN A 11 10.26 0.70 -1.33
CA ASN A 11 11.50 1.04 -2.04
C ASN A 11 11.26 2.13 -3.08
N PHE A 12 10.13 2.07 -3.78
CA PHE A 12 9.77 3.10 -4.76
C PHE A 12 9.62 4.46 -4.08
N ILE A 13 8.95 4.49 -2.94
CA ILE A 13 8.76 5.73 -2.19
C ILE A 13 10.10 6.32 -1.75
N GLU A 14 11.03 5.46 -1.30
CA GLU A 14 12.35 5.90 -0.84
C GLU A 14 13.17 6.50 -1.99
N LYS A 15 12.99 6.00 -3.20
CA LYS A 15 13.71 6.49 -4.37
C LYS A 15 13.06 7.69 -5.02
N ASN A 16 11.78 7.90 -4.78
CA ASN A 16 11.00 8.93 -5.44
C ASN A 16 10.29 9.80 -4.41
N ASP A 17 8.98 9.60 -4.26
CA ASP A 17 8.17 10.40 -3.38
C ASP A 17 6.88 9.65 -3.11
N SER A 18 6.36 9.76 -1.90
CA SER A 18 5.09 9.14 -1.54
C SER A 18 3.91 9.76 -2.30
N ASP A 19 4.06 10.97 -2.82
CA ASP A 19 2.99 11.62 -3.58
C ASP A 19 2.57 10.81 -4.81
N TYR A 20 3.51 10.08 -5.43
CA TYR A 20 3.15 9.20 -6.55
C TYR A 20 2.12 8.16 -6.14
N ILE A 21 2.29 7.62 -4.93
CA ILE A 21 1.37 6.60 -4.42
C ILE A 21 0.03 7.24 -4.08
N VAL A 22 0.05 8.39 -3.42
CA VAL A 22 -1.18 9.10 -3.04
C VAL A 22 -2.01 9.43 -4.28
N GLU A 23 -1.38 9.96 -5.32
CA GLU A 23 -2.06 10.32 -6.55
C GLU A 23 -2.59 9.10 -7.30
N THR A 24 -1.81 8.02 -7.29
CA THR A 24 -2.24 6.76 -7.92
C THR A 24 -3.46 6.19 -7.19
N LEU A 25 -3.47 6.28 -5.87
CA LEU A 25 -4.62 5.83 -5.10
C LEU A 25 -5.88 6.61 -5.47
N GLU A 26 -5.76 7.92 -5.69
CA GLU A 26 -6.90 8.74 -6.10
C GLU A 26 -7.48 8.25 -7.43
N VAL A 27 -6.60 7.93 -8.39
CA VAL A 27 -7.02 7.41 -9.68
C VAL A 27 -7.73 6.07 -9.53
N PHE A 28 -7.15 5.15 -8.75
CA PHE A 28 -7.73 3.84 -8.53
C PHE A 28 -9.07 3.92 -7.81
N GLU A 29 -9.18 4.80 -6.82
CA GLU A 29 -10.43 4.95 -6.07
C GLU A 29 -11.55 5.49 -6.95
N ASP A 30 -11.21 6.34 -7.90
CA ASP A 30 -12.19 6.80 -8.87
C ASP A 30 -12.56 5.67 -9.86
N LEU A 31 -11.55 4.92 -10.27
CA LEU A 31 -11.72 3.87 -11.28
C LEU A 31 -12.67 2.77 -10.83
N ILE A 32 -12.73 2.46 -9.54
CA ILE A 32 -13.62 1.40 -9.06
C ILE A 32 -15.10 1.73 -9.27
N ASP A 33 -15.42 2.99 -9.52
CA ASP A 33 -16.80 3.42 -9.81
C ASP A 33 -17.08 3.49 -11.31
N ALA A 34 -16.12 3.12 -12.15
CA ALA A 34 -16.27 3.23 -13.60
C ALA A 34 -17.29 2.25 -14.14
N ARG A 35 -18.08 2.70 -15.12
CA ARG A 35 -18.99 1.81 -15.82
C ARG A 35 -18.19 0.81 -16.65
N GLY A 36 -18.63 -0.43 -16.62
CA GLY A 36 -18.01 -1.47 -17.44
C GLY A 36 -16.80 -2.11 -16.82
N ILE A 37 -16.40 -1.68 -15.65
CA ILE A 37 -15.29 -2.35 -14.95
C ILE A 37 -15.77 -3.74 -14.53
N LYS A 38 -14.91 -4.73 -14.71
CA LYS A 38 -15.26 -6.13 -14.43
C LYS A 38 -14.94 -6.48 -12.99
N GLU A 39 -15.64 -7.51 -12.48
CA GLU A 39 -15.45 -7.94 -11.10
C GLU A 39 -14.01 -8.37 -10.83
N GLU A 40 -13.40 -9.11 -11.77
CA GLU A 40 -11.99 -9.51 -11.61
C GLU A 40 -11.05 -8.32 -11.57
N GLU A 41 -11.39 -7.27 -12.32
CA GLU A 41 -10.58 -6.05 -12.32
C GLU A 41 -10.71 -5.31 -11.00
N LEU A 42 -11.92 -5.29 -10.43
CA LEU A 42 -12.13 -4.70 -9.11
C LEU A 42 -11.32 -5.43 -8.05
N ASP A 43 -11.25 -6.76 -8.12
CA ASP A 43 -10.47 -7.54 -7.15
C ASP A 43 -9.00 -7.17 -7.21
N VAL A 44 -8.46 -7.05 -8.42
CA VAL A 44 -7.04 -6.69 -8.62
C VAL A 44 -6.78 -5.26 -8.13
N ILE A 45 -7.65 -4.33 -8.50
CA ILE A 45 -7.48 -2.94 -8.11
C ILE A 45 -7.56 -2.81 -6.59
N GLY A 46 -8.51 -3.50 -5.97
CA GLY A 46 -8.65 -3.49 -4.51
C GLY A 46 -7.40 -4.01 -3.82
N GLU A 47 -6.79 -5.05 -4.37
CA GLU A 47 -5.56 -5.58 -3.80
C GLU A 47 -4.40 -4.60 -3.96
N LEU A 48 -4.30 -3.94 -5.12
CA LEU A 48 -3.26 -2.94 -5.34
C LEU A 48 -3.44 -1.75 -4.41
N ILE A 49 -4.67 -1.29 -4.22
CA ILE A 49 -4.97 -0.21 -3.27
C ILE A 49 -4.50 -0.59 -1.88
N SER A 50 -4.82 -1.81 -1.44
CA SER A 50 -4.46 -2.29 -0.11
C SER A 50 -2.95 -2.29 0.08
N ASN A 51 -2.20 -2.77 -0.92
CA ASN A 51 -0.73 -2.79 -0.85
C ASN A 51 -0.15 -1.38 -0.82
N MET A 52 -0.73 -0.47 -1.60
CA MET A 52 -0.26 0.92 -1.63
C MET A 52 -0.51 1.63 -0.32
N GLU A 53 -1.68 1.42 0.26
CA GLU A 53 -1.99 2.00 1.57
C GLU A 53 -1.04 1.45 2.64
N GLY A 54 -0.72 0.16 2.55
CA GLY A 54 0.26 -0.44 3.44
C GLY A 54 1.62 0.20 3.31
N ALA A 55 2.04 0.47 2.07
CA ALA A 55 3.35 1.11 1.85
C ALA A 55 3.39 2.52 2.44
N LEU A 56 2.29 3.27 2.36
CA LEU A 56 2.22 4.59 2.98
C LEU A 56 2.32 4.51 4.50
N GLU A 57 1.69 3.50 5.10
CA GLU A 57 1.82 3.27 6.53
C GLU A 57 3.25 2.96 6.94
N VAL A 58 3.92 2.11 6.15
CA VAL A 58 5.33 1.79 6.38
C VAL A 58 6.18 3.06 6.31
N GLU A 59 5.88 3.93 5.34
CA GLU A 59 6.63 5.18 5.19
C GLU A 59 6.46 6.08 6.42
N LYS A 60 5.27 6.14 6.98
CA LYS A 60 5.04 6.91 8.21
C LYS A 60 5.91 6.40 9.35
N LEU A 61 6.04 5.07 9.48
CA LEU A 61 6.86 4.49 10.53
C LEU A 61 8.34 4.79 10.31
N ILE A 62 8.77 4.78 9.04
CA ILE A 62 10.15 5.15 8.71
C ILE A 62 10.42 6.61 9.08
N GLU A 63 9.48 7.49 8.79
CA GLU A 63 9.60 8.91 9.12
C GLU A 63 9.64 9.14 10.64
N GLN A 64 9.07 8.22 11.40
CA GLN A 64 9.12 8.28 12.85
C GLN A 64 10.43 7.75 13.44
N GLY A 65 11.34 7.29 12.59
CA GLY A 65 12.66 6.85 13.02
C GLY A 65 12.94 5.36 12.89
N MET A 66 11.99 4.58 12.42
CA MET A 66 12.22 3.15 12.21
C MET A 66 13.03 2.92 10.95
N SER A 67 13.84 1.85 10.94
CA SER A 67 14.43 1.37 9.69
C SER A 67 13.32 0.75 8.84
N GLN A 68 13.58 0.59 7.54
CA GLN A 68 12.61 -0.04 6.66
C GLN A 68 12.23 -1.43 7.18
N LYS A 69 13.23 -2.21 7.59
CA LYS A 69 12.98 -3.57 8.08
C LYS A 69 12.09 -3.54 9.31
N GLU A 70 12.36 -2.67 10.26
CA GLU A 70 11.55 -2.55 11.47
C GLU A 70 10.15 -2.09 11.13
N ALA A 71 10.02 -1.12 10.24
CA ALA A 71 8.72 -0.60 9.84
C ALA A 71 7.87 -1.68 9.17
N LEU A 72 8.48 -2.46 8.25
CA LEU A 72 7.78 -3.54 7.58
C LEU A 72 7.31 -4.61 8.57
N ASN A 73 8.21 -5.01 9.48
CA ASN A 73 7.86 -6.03 10.48
C ASN A 73 6.76 -5.54 11.41
N SER A 74 6.85 -4.30 11.86
CA SER A 74 5.85 -3.71 12.75
C SER A 74 4.49 -3.63 12.06
N PHE A 75 4.48 -3.19 10.82
CA PHE A 75 3.24 -3.08 10.03
C PHE A 75 2.59 -4.44 9.82
N MET A 76 3.36 -5.42 9.37
CA MET A 76 2.83 -6.76 9.11
C MET A 76 2.31 -7.42 10.38
N LYS A 77 3.01 -7.23 11.48
CA LYS A 77 2.58 -7.75 12.77
C LYS A 77 1.23 -7.19 13.17
N ARG A 78 1.03 -5.88 12.97
CA ARG A 78 -0.23 -5.22 13.28
C ARG A 78 -1.35 -5.72 12.38
N VAL A 79 -1.09 -5.85 11.09
CA VAL A 79 -2.07 -6.33 10.12
C VAL A 79 -2.49 -7.76 10.44
N MET A 80 -1.53 -8.62 10.77
CA MET A 80 -1.83 -10.01 11.08
C MET A 80 -2.62 -10.18 12.37
N SER A 81 -2.52 -9.24 13.28
CA SER A 81 -3.25 -9.33 14.56
C SER A 81 -4.67 -8.75 14.46
N VAL A 82 -4.95 -7.95 13.45
CA VAL A 82 -6.25 -7.26 13.32
C VAL A 82 -7.39 -8.23 13.04
N GLY A 83 -7.12 -9.33 12.37
CA GLY A 83 -8.15 -10.29 11.99
C GLY A 83 -8.61 -11.23 13.08
N LYS A 84 -8.15 -11.05 14.27
CA LYS A 84 -8.48 -11.97 15.38
C LYS A 84 -9.67 -11.55 16.20
#